data_54c6d5fe3e81f8d34f47bd6111b71958
#
_entry.id   54c6d5fe3e81f8d34f47bd6111b71958
#
_cell.length_a   1.000
_cell.length_b   1.000
_cell.length_c   1.000
_cell.angle_alpha   90.00
_cell.angle_beta   90.00
_cell.angle_gamma   90.00
#
_symmetry.space_group_name_H-M   'P 1'
#
loop_
_entity.id
_entity.type
_entity.pdbx_description
1 polymer ?
#
loop_
_entity_poly.entity_id
_entity_poly.type
_entity_poly.pdbx_seq_one_letter_code
_entity_poly.pdbx_strand_id
1 'polypeptide(L)'
;MNDPRKNSDSEPTTHFGFQDVPESQKAEKVAEVFHSVAAKYDLMNDVLSGGMHRLWKRFTIELSGVRSGNRVLDIAGGTGDLTRKFSSLVGPTGEVVLADINESMLRVGRDRLLDKGVSGNVSFVQADAEKLPFPDNHFDVV
;
A
#
# COMPACT_ATOMS: atom_id res chain seq x y z
N MET A 1 52.22 14.75 13.49
CA MET A 1 51.97 13.34 13.77
C MET A 1 50.51 13.04 13.37
N ASN A 2 50.30 12.42 12.23
CA ASN A 2 48.96 12.10 11.75
C ASN A 2 48.46 10.88 12.51
N ASP A 3 47.37 11.04 13.25
CA ASP A 3 46.65 9.91 13.85
C ASP A 3 45.90 9.18 12.72
N PRO A 4 46.30 7.93 12.38
CA PRO A 4 45.65 7.16 11.31
C PRO A 4 44.19 6.83 11.59
N ARG A 5 43.64 7.20 12.76
CA ARG A 5 42.26 6.99 13.15
C ARG A 5 41.32 8.13 12.75
N LYS A 6 41.82 9.20 12.12
CA LYS A 6 41.04 10.38 11.78
C LYS A 6 40.44 10.36 10.37
N ASN A 7 40.65 9.33 9.60
CA ASN A 7 40.05 9.18 8.27
C ASN A 7 39.12 7.98 8.21
N SER A 8 38.14 7.96 9.08
CA SER A 8 36.93 7.20 8.75
C SER A 8 35.93 8.20 8.26
N ASP A 9 35.80 8.33 6.96
CA ASP A 9 34.60 8.86 6.32
C ASP A 9 33.46 7.90 6.65
N SER A 10 33.12 7.82 7.97
CA SER A 10 32.00 7.03 8.39
C SER A 10 30.72 7.79 8.00
N GLU A 11 29.97 7.19 7.12
CA GLU A 11 28.65 7.67 6.79
C GLU A 11 27.83 7.92 8.07
N PRO A 12 27.06 9.02 8.15
CA PRO A 12 26.19 9.27 9.29
C PRO A 12 25.25 8.10 9.55
N THR A 13 25.04 7.76 10.82
CA THR A 13 24.12 6.70 11.23
C THR A 13 22.85 7.27 11.83
N THR A 14 21.77 6.51 11.77
CA THR A 14 20.47 6.85 12.34
C THR A 14 19.86 5.64 13.03
N HIS A 15 18.83 5.86 13.83
CA HIS A 15 18.17 4.77 14.55
C HIS A 15 17.24 3.97 13.65
N PHE A 16 17.29 2.63 13.83
CA PHE A 16 16.32 1.71 13.30
C PHE A 16 15.98 0.66 14.38
N GLY A 17 14.91 0.92 15.16
CA GLY A 17 14.57 0.10 16.31
C GLY A 17 15.68 0.07 17.33
N PHE A 18 16.27 -1.10 17.57
CA PHE A 18 17.42 -1.30 18.46
C PHE A 18 18.78 -1.33 17.74
N GLN A 19 18.81 -1.01 16.45
CA GLN A 19 20.01 -1.00 15.63
C GLN A 19 20.33 0.41 15.15
N ASP A 20 21.62 0.75 15.21
CA ASP A 20 22.16 1.90 14.49
C ASP A 20 22.59 1.43 13.10
N VAL A 21 22.08 2.06 12.07
CA VAL A 21 22.40 1.75 10.68
C VAL A 21 22.86 3.00 9.95
N PRO A 22 23.67 2.87 8.88
CA PRO A 22 23.96 4.01 8.01
C PRO A 22 22.69 4.66 7.51
N GLU A 23 22.66 6.00 7.45
CA GLU A 23 21.48 6.75 7.05
C GLU A 23 20.99 6.39 5.64
N SER A 24 21.90 6.07 4.73
CA SER A 24 21.60 5.57 3.38
C SER A 24 20.81 4.24 3.37
N GLN A 25 20.96 3.42 4.41
CA GLN A 25 20.31 2.12 4.52
C GLN A 25 18.98 2.17 5.28
N LYS A 26 18.67 3.27 5.97
CA LYS A 26 17.43 3.38 6.75
C LYS A 26 16.17 3.24 5.89
N ALA A 27 16.12 3.93 4.77
CA ALA A 27 14.99 3.87 3.85
C ALA A 27 14.79 2.46 3.28
N GLU A 28 15.89 1.76 2.95
CA GLU A 28 15.85 0.38 2.47
C GLU A 28 15.33 -0.58 3.54
N LYS A 29 15.83 -0.46 4.79
CA LYS A 29 15.37 -1.30 5.89
C LYS A 29 13.90 -1.04 6.26
N VAL A 30 13.46 0.19 6.24
CA VAL A 30 12.06 0.54 6.44
C VAL A 30 11.20 -0.07 5.33
N ALA A 31 11.62 0.00 4.07
CA ALA A 31 10.93 -0.61 2.94
C ALA A 31 10.84 -2.15 3.10
N GLU A 32 11.90 -2.82 3.55
CA GLU A 32 11.89 -4.25 3.84
C GLU A 32 10.87 -4.62 4.93
N VAL A 33 10.81 -3.83 6.01
CA VAL A 33 9.83 -4.04 7.09
C VAL A 33 8.40 -3.89 6.56
N PHE A 34 8.11 -2.86 5.80
CA PHE A 34 6.79 -2.67 5.21
C PHE A 34 6.43 -3.80 4.23
N HIS A 35 7.37 -4.24 3.42
CA HIS A 35 7.16 -5.37 2.52
C HIS A 35 6.82 -6.65 3.28
N SER A 36 7.58 -6.96 4.33
CA SER A 36 7.34 -8.13 5.18
C SER A 36 5.98 -8.06 5.89
N VAL A 37 5.62 -6.90 6.44
CA VAL A 37 4.33 -6.67 7.10
C VAL A 37 3.18 -6.83 6.09
N ALA A 38 3.31 -6.23 4.90
CA ALA A 38 2.28 -6.31 3.87
C ALA A 38 2.01 -7.76 3.46
N ALA A 39 3.04 -8.59 3.31
CA ALA A 39 2.90 -9.99 2.94
C ALA A 39 2.13 -10.83 3.96
N LYS A 40 2.17 -10.44 5.23
CA LYS A 40 1.54 -11.16 6.36
C LYS A 40 0.28 -10.46 6.89
N TYR A 41 -0.06 -9.31 6.34
CA TYR A 41 -1.10 -8.43 6.90
C TYR A 41 -2.46 -9.11 7.01
N ASP A 42 -2.91 -9.80 5.97
CA ASP A 42 -4.23 -10.45 5.97
C ASP A 42 -4.30 -11.59 6.98
N LEU A 43 -3.26 -12.40 7.08
CA LEU A 43 -3.21 -13.48 8.06
C LEU A 43 -3.27 -12.93 9.49
N MET A 44 -2.51 -11.89 9.77
CA MET A 44 -2.49 -11.24 11.07
C MET A 44 -3.87 -10.65 11.43
N ASN A 45 -4.51 -9.97 10.50
CA ASN A 45 -5.83 -9.40 10.69
C ASN A 45 -6.89 -10.48 10.94
N ASP A 46 -6.88 -11.56 10.16
CA ASP A 46 -7.82 -12.66 10.33
C ASP A 46 -7.64 -13.36 11.70
N VAL A 47 -6.40 -13.55 12.13
CA VAL A 47 -6.09 -14.20 13.42
C VAL A 47 -6.45 -13.30 14.59
N LEU A 48 -6.05 -12.04 14.57
CA LEU A 48 -6.24 -11.11 15.70
C LEU A 48 -7.67 -10.60 15.81
N SER A 49 -8.37 -10.44 14.69
CA SER A 49 -9.73 -9.90 14.67
C SER A 49 -10.82 -10.96 14.73
N GLY A 50 -10.47 -12.27 14.68
CA GLY A 50 -11.45 -13.35 14.69
C GLY A 50 -12.50 -13.28 13.58
N GLY A 51 -12.12 -12.75 12.41
CA GLY A 51 -13.02 -12.55 11.28
C GLY A 51 -13.75 -11.20 11.27
N MET A 52 -13.64 -10.38 12.33
CA MET A 52 -14.23 -9.03 12.38
C MET A 52 -13.74 -8.16 11.23
N HIS A 53 -12.48 -8.31 10.85
CA HIS A 53 -11.89 -7.55 9.75
C HIS A 53 -12.61 -7.81 8.42
N ARG A 54 -13.02 -9.05 8.14
CA ARG A 54 -13.78 -9.40 6.94
C ARG A 54 -15.19 -8.78 6.97
N LEU A 55 -15.81 -8.79 8.12
CA LEU A 55 -17.12 -8.17 8.32
C LEU A 55 -17.06 -6.65 8.10
N TRP A 56 -16.04 -5.98 8.64
CA TRP A 56 -15.83 -4.56 8.45
C TRP A 56 -15.61 -4.19 6.97
N LYS A 57 -14.80 -4.96 6.26
CA LYS A 57 -14.60 -4.74 4.81
C LYS A 57 -15.90 -4.87 4.04
N ARG A 58 -16.68 -5.90 4.32
CA ARG A 58 -17.97 -6.08 3.69
C ARG A 58 -18.92 -4.92 3.97
N PHE A 59 -18.98 -4.48 5.20
CA PHE A 59 -19.80 -3.34 5.61
C PHE A 59 -19.37 -2.05 4.91
N THR A 60 -18.07 -1.80 4.84
CA THR A 60 -17.51 -0.65 4.11
C THR A 60 -17.92 -0.66 2.64
N ILE A 61 -17.85 -1.79 2.00
CA ILE A 61 -18.24 -1.95 0.60
C ILE A 61 -19.72 -1.69 0.40
N GLU A 62 -20.58 -2.21 1.26
CA GLU A 62 -22.01 -1.99 1.20
C GLU A 62 -22.37 -0.51 1.39
N LEU A 63 -21.71 0.17 2.34
CA LEU A 63 -21.92 1.59 2.60
C LEU A 63 -21.39 2.50 1.48
N SER A 64 -20.38 2.07 0.74
CA SER A 64 -19.77 2.88 -0.33
C SER A 64 -20.73 3.18 -1.47
N GLY A 65 -21.72 2.33 -1.68
CA GLY A 65 -22.66 2.46 -2.78
C GLY A 65 -22.04 2.28 -4.17
N VAL A 66 -20.87 1.66 -4.27
CA VAL A 66 -20.18 1.43 -5.54
C VAL A 66 -21.03 0.57 -6.46
N ARG A 67 -21.12 1.00 -7.72
CA ARG A 67 -21.91 0.36 -8.77
C ARG A 67 -21.05 0.07 -10.00
N SER A 68 -21.59 -0.77 -10.88
CA SER A 68 -21.00 -1.03 -12.19
C SER A 68 -20.72 0.27 -12.95
N GLY A 69 -19.52 0.38 -13.53
CA GLY A 69 -19.09 1.56 -14.26
C GLY A 69 -18.51 2.69 -13.44
N ASN A 70 -18.55 2.61 -12.10
CA ASN A 70 -17.97 3.63 -11.24
C ASN A 70 -16.45 3.69 -11.34
N ARG A 71 -15.91 4.87 -11.03
CA ARG A 71 -14.48 5.09 -10.80
C ARG A 71 -14.23 5.24 -9.32
N VAL A 72 -13.38 4.39 -8.78
CA VAL A 72 -13.08 4.30 -7.34
C VAL A 72 -11.59 4.59 -7.11
N LEU A 73 -11.31 5.43 -6.13
CA LEU A 73 -9.96 5.65 -5.64
C LEU A 73 -9.82 5.03 -4.24
N ASP A 74 -8.91 4.08 -4.11
CA ASP A 74 -8.56 3.43 -2.85
C ASP A 74 -7.23 3.99 -2.35
N ILE A 75 -7.29 4.98 -1.46
CA ILE A 75 -6.11 5.66 -0.90
C ILE A 75 -5.59 4.86 0.29
N ALA A 76 -4.26 4.72 0.35
CA ALA A 76 -3.60 3.89 1.34
C ALA A 76 -4.13 2.44 1.32
N GLY A 77 -4.41 1.97 0.11
CA GLY A 77 -5.07 0.69 -0.14
C GLY A 77 -4.25 -0.53 0.26
N GLY A 78 -2.97 -0.36 0.54
CA GLY A 78 -2.10 -1.38 1.09
C GLY A 78 -2.02 -2.63 0.23
N THR A 79 -2.47 -3.76 0.76
CA THR A 79 -2.40 -5.06 0.08
C THR A 79 -3.44 -5.27 -1.03
N GLY A 80 -4.32 -4.30 -1.25
CA GLY A 80 -5.28 -4.32 -2.34
C GLY A 80 -6.54 -5.16 -2.09
N ASP A 81 -6.82 -5.49 -0.85
CA ASP A 81 -7.94 -6.36 -0.50
C ASP A 81 -9.31 -5.72 -0.79
N LEU A 82 -9.50 -4.44 -0.42
CA LEU A 82 -10.69 -3.68 -0.81
C LEU A 82 -10.71 -3.41 -2.32
N THR A 83 -9.56 -3.07 -2.91
CA THR A 83 -9.43 -2.86 -4.35
C THR A 83 -9.94 -4.06 -5.14
N ARG A 84 -9.61 -5.26 -4.74
CA ARG A 84 -10.10 -6.48 -5.39
C ARG A 84 -11.62 -6.56 -5.40
N LYS A 85 -12.24 -6.27 -4.26
CA LYS A 85 -13.70 -6.30 -4.13
C LYS A 85 -14.35 -5.20 -4.95
N PHE A 86 -13.82 -4.01 -4.94
CA PHE A 86 -14.29 -2.91 -5.78
C PHE A 86 -14.14 -3.21 -7.27
N SER A 87 -13.04 -3.83 -7.67
CA SER A 87 -12.81 -4.25 -9.06
C SER A 87 -13.93 -5.14 -9.58
N SER A 88 -14.38 -6.09 -8.77
CA SER A 88 -15.52 -6.95 -9.12
C SER A 88 -16.83 -6.17 -9.26
N LEU A 89 -17.06 -5.19 -8.37
CA LEU A 89 -18.29 -4.42 -8.35
C LEU A 89 -18.39 -3.42 -9.51
N VAL A 90 -17.30 -2.74 -9.84
CA VAL A 90 -17.29 -1.74 -10.93
C VAL A 90 -17.31 -2.41 -12.30
N GLY A 91 -16.86 -3.63 -12.41
CA GLY A 91 -16.88 -4.40 -13.64
C GLY A 91 -15.97 -3.86 -14.74
N PRO A 92 -16.09 -4.38 -15.98
CA PRO A 92 -15.20 -4.03 -17.08
C PRO A 92 -15.32 -2.60 -17.58
N THR A 93 -16.40 -1.90 -17.28
CA THR A 93 -16.62 -0.50 -17.66
C THR A 93 -16.23 0.50 -16.57
N GLY A 94 -15.92 0.00 -15.36
CA GLY A 94 -15.45 0.80 -14.25
C GLY A 94 -13.94 0.78 -14.12
N GLU A 95 -13.45 1.49 -13.12
CA GLU A 95 -12.02 1.59 -12.81
C GLU A 95 -11.81 1.68 -11.31
N VAL A 96 -10.78 1.01 -10.81
CA VAL A 96 -10.28 1.19 -9.44
C VAL A 96 -8.82 1.62 -9.51
N VAL A 97 -8.50 2.71 -8.85
CA VAL A 97 -7.10 3.15 -8.67
C VAL A 97 -6.69 2.85 -7.25
N LEU A 98 -5.68 2.01 -7.09
CA LEU A 98 -5.02 1.75 -5.82
C LEU A 98 -3.86 2.73 -5.68
N ALA A 99 -3.97 3.64 -4.72
CA ALA A 99 -2.96 4.64 -4.44
C ALA A 99 -2.34 4.42 -3.06
N ASP A 100 -1.04 4.50 -2.98
CA ASP A 100 -0.30 4.46 -1.73
C ASP A 100 0.98 5.28 -1.86
N ILE A 101 1.42 5.89 -0.78
CA ILE A 101 2.69 6.61 -0.76
C ILE A 101 3.88 5.65 -0.74
N ASN A 102 3.68 4.44 -0.27
CA ASN A 102 4.71 3.42 -0.13
C ASN A 102 4.75 2.49 -1.35
N GLU A 103 5.84 2.54 -2.10
CA GLU A 103 6.04 1.71 -3.30
C GLU A 103 6.04 0.22 -3.00
N SER A 104 6.60 -0.19 -1.87
CA SER A 104 6.62 -1.61 -1.48
C SER A 104 5.23 -2.17 -1.24
N MET A 105 4.35 -1.39 -0.62
CA MET A 105 2.94 -1.75 -0.44
C MET A 105 2.21 -1.88 -1.77
N LEU A 106 2.45 -0.97 -2.71
CA LEU A 106 1.88 -1.03 -4.06
C LEU A 106 2.33 -2.29 -4.81
N ARG A 107 3.60 -2.65 -4.72
CA ARG A 107 4.12 -3.88 -5.35
C ARG A 107 3.46 -5.12 -4.79
N VAL A 108 3.34 -5.23 -3.48
CA VAL A 108 2.66 -6.36 -2.84
C VAL A 108 1.19 -6.41 -3.26
N GLY A 109 0.51 -5.29 -3.24
CA GLY A 109 -0.89 -5.21 -3.68
C GLY A 109 -1.06 -5.63 -5.13
N ARG A 110 -0.20 -5.14 -6.03
CA ARG A 110 -0.21 -5.51 -7.44
C ARG A 110 0.00 -7.01 -7.65
N ASP A 111 1.03 -7.57 -7.03
CA ASP A 111 1.36 -8.99 -7.18
C ASP A 111 0.22 -9.88 -6.67
N ARG A 112 -0.38 -9.52 -5.55
CA ARG A 112 -1.52 -10.24 -4.99
C ARG A 112 -2.76 -10.18 -5.89
N LEU A 113 -3.05 -9.01 -6.46
CA LEU A 113 -4.17 -8.85 -7.37
C LEU A 113 -3.95 -9.64 -8.66
N LEU A 114 -2.75 -9.61 -9.23
CA LEU A 114 -2.41 -10.41 -10.40
C LEU A 114 -2.54 -11.91 -10.13
N ASP A 115 -2.06 -12.40 -9.00
CA ASP A 115 -2.18 -13.80 -8.58
C ASP A 115 -3.66 -14.25 -8.46
N LYS A 116 -4.55 -13.33 -8.17
CA LYS A 116 -6.00 -13.57 -8.09
C LYS A 116 -6.75 -13.30 -9.41
N GLY A 117 -6.02 -13.02 -10.47
CA GLY A 117 -6.60 -12.79 -11.80
C GLY A 117 -7.24 -11.41 -11.98
N VAL A 118 -6.91 -10.44 -11.13
CA VAL A 118 -7.44 -9.08 -11.19
C VAL A 118 -6.44 -8.17 -11.88
N SER A 119 -6.71 -7.72 -13.07
CA SER A 119 -5.79 -6.87 -13.84
C SER A 119 -6.45 -5.85 -14.78
N GLY A 120 -7.63 -6.12 -15.27
CA GLY A 120 -8.19 -5.35 -16.40
C GLY A 120 -8.67 -3.95 -16.07
N ASN A 121 -9.15 -3.71 -14.85
CA ASN A 121 -9.76 -2.45 -14.43
C ASN A 121 -9.11 -1.82 -13.19
N VAL A 122 -7.91 -2.24 -12.85
CA VAL A 122 -7.15 -1.72 -11.70
C VAL A 122 -5.88 -1.05 -12.17
N SER A 123 -5.64 0.15 -11.67
CA SER A 123 -4.40 0.92 -11.87
C SER A 123 -3.72 1.15 -10.53
N PHE A 124 -2.39 1.33 -10.56
CA PHE A 124 -1.57 1.53 -9.36
C PHE A 124 -0.84 2.85 -9.46
N VAL A 125 -0.97 3.69 -8.44
CA VAL A 125 -0.36 5.01 -8.42
C VAL A 125 0.33 5.25 -7.08
N GLN A 126 1.63 5.58 -7.12
CA GLN A 126 2.31 6.09 -5.95
C GLN A 126 1.91 7.55 -5.77
N ALA A 127 1.23 7.87 -4.68
CA ALA A 127 0.72 9.20 -4.44
C ALA A 127 0.66 9.54 -2.95
N ASP A 128 0.89 10.82 -2.66
CA ASP A 128 0.63 11.42 -1.37
C ASP A 128 -0.86 11.78 -1.28
N ALA A 129 -1.53 11.32 -0.23
CA ALA A 129 -2.94 11.61 -0.01
C ALA A 129 -3.25 13.11 0.14
N GLU A 130 -2.26 13.92 0.54
CA GLU A 130 -2.39 15.37 0.64
C GLU A 130 -2.23 16.09 -0.70
N LYS A 131 -1.68 15.40 -1.72
CA LYS A 131 -1.38 15.95 -3.04
C LYS A 131 -1.73 14.95 -4.13
N LEU A 132 -3.00 14.65 -4.29
CA LEU A 132 -3.47 13.67 -5.26
C LEU A 132 -3.26 14.17 -6.70
N PRO A 133 -2.66 13.35 -7.59
CA PRO A 133 -2.37 13.75 -8.96
C PRO A 133 -3.55 13.53 -9.91
N PHE A 134 -4.76 13.77 -9.46
CA PHE A 134 -5.96 13.54 -10.23
C PHE A 134 -6.76 14.85 -10.41
N PRO A 135 -7.48 15.00 -11.52
CA PRO A 135 -8.40 16.10 -11.72
C PRO A 135 -9.54 16.08 -10.69
N ASP A 136 -10.14 17.25 -10.46
CA ASP A 136 -11.35 17.33 -9.64
C ASP A 136 -12.49 16.53 -10.27
N ASN A 137 -13.34 15.95 -9.43
CA ASN A 137 -14.51 15.18 -9.85
C ASN A 137 -14.19 13.97 -10.75
N HIS A 138 -13.00 13.41 -10.63
CA HIS A 138 -12.57 12.26 -11.43
C HIS A 138 -13.14 10.92 -10.92
N PHE A 139 -13.34 10.79 -9.63
CA PHE A 139 -13.82 9.57 -8.99
C PHE A 139 -15.23 9.71 -8.45
N ASP A 140 -16.01 8.63 -8.53
CA ASP A 140 -17.35 8.54 -7.94
C ASP A 140 -17.29 8.25 -6.44
N VAL A 141 -16.27 7.48 -6.02
CA VAL A 141 -16.03 7.08 -4.62
C VAL A 141 -14.55 7.15 -4.30
N VAL A 142 -14.23 7.62 -3.10
CA VAL A 142 -12.87 7.69 -2.57
C VAL A 142 -12.82 7.00 -1.21
#